data_bea585ed712e45de09d6bfabcfb1fee8
#
_entry.id   bea585ed712e45de09d6bfabcfb1fee8
#
_cell.length_a   1.000
_cell.length_b   1.000
_cell.length_c   1.000
_cell.angle_alpha   90.00
_cell.angle_beta   90.00
_cell.angle_gamma   90.00
#
_symmetry.space_group_name_H-M   'P 1'
#
loop_
_entity.id
_entity.type
_entity.pdbx_description
1 polymer ?
#
loop_
_entity_poly.entity_id
_entity_poly.type
_entity_poly.pdbx_seq_one_letter_code
_entity_poly.pdbx_strand_id
1 'polypeptide(L)'
;DGYNVIFAWDELKKIAAENLDAARRRLMDILCNYAGYRKCVPILVFDAYRVKGAGREQETWHNLHVIYTREAETADMFIERATHELAKDHRVRVVSSDGAEQIIILGNGALRVSARAFEREVRAVEAEIREFLDQ
;
A
#
# COMPACT_ATOMS: atom_id res chain seq x y z
N ASP A 1 -4.45 -1.10 4.63
CA ASP A 1 -3.62 -0.46 5.65
C ASP A 1 -2.16 -0.80 5.44
N GLY A 2 -1.34 0.24 5.38
CA GLY A 2 0.11 0.07 5.18
C GLY A 2 0.77 -0.76 6.27
N TYR A 3 0.29 -0.71 7.49
CA TYR A 3 0.84 -1.53 8.57
C TYR A 3 0.56 -3.02 8.36
N ASN A 4 -0.57 -3.35 7.77
CA ASN A 4 -0.87 -4.73 7.44
C ASN A 4 0.15 -5.29 6.44
N VAL A 5 0.52 -4.50 5.46
CA VAL A 5 1.55 -4.88 4.49
C VAL A 5 2.92 -5.01 5.18
N ILE A 6 3.28 -4.05 6.01
CA ILE A 6 4.56 -4.06 6.73
C ILE A 6 4.71 -5.33 7.56
N PHE A 7 3.66 -5.71 8.30
CA PHE A 7 3.74 -6.89 9.18
C PHE A 7 3.50 -8.21 8.43
N ALA A 8 3.00 -8.16 7.20
CA ALA A 8 2.85 -9.36 6.38
C ALA A 8 4.10 -9.71 5.59
N TRP A 9 4.91 -8.72 5.21
CA TRP A 9 6.12 -8.94 4.42
C TRP A 9 7.34 -9.11 5.33
N ASP A 10 8.05 -10.22 5.21
CA ASP A 10 9.17 -10.55 6.10
C ASP A 10 10.24 -9.45 6.13
N GLU A 11 10.63 -8.91 4.98
CA GLU A 11 11.61 -7.83 4.90
C GLU A 11 11.20 -6.62 5.75
N LEU A 12 9.94 -6.19 5.57
CA LEU A 12 9.43 -5.01 6.26
C LEU A 12 9.20 -5.28 7.74
N LYS A 13 8.74 -6.47 8.08
CA LYS A 13 8.54 -6.88 9.45
C LYS A 13 9.85 -6.84 10.25
N LYS A 14 10.93 -7.30 9.65
CA LYS A 14 12.26 -7.27 10.28
C LYS A 14 12.73 -5.83 10.52
N ILE A 15 12.54 -4.96 9.54
CA ILE A 15 12.89 -3.54 9.70
C ILE A 15 12.04 -2.90 10.79
N ALA A 16 10.75 -3.19 10.82
CA ALA A 16 9.81 -2.62 11.78
C ALA A 16 10.14 -3.02 13.22
N ALA A 17 10.73 -4.20 13.43
CA ALA A 17 11.14 -4.66 14.75
C ALA A 17 12.17 -3.72 15.38
N GLU A 18 12.98 -3.05 14.57
CA GLU A 18 13.99 -2.10 15.03
C GLU A 18 13.53 -0.66 14.91
N ASN A 19 12.84 -0.33 13.81
CA ASN A 19 12.44 1.04 13.52
C ASN A 19 11.23 1.05 12.59
N LEU A 20 10.06 1.37 13.13
CA LEU A 20 8.82 1.37 12.36
C LEU A 20 8.84 2.45 11.27
N ASP A 21 9.43 3.60 11.54
CA ASP A 21 9.54 4.66 10.54
C ASP A 21 10.39 4.22 9.34
N ALA A 22 11.47 3.50 9.59
CA ALA A 22 12.30 2.94 8.52
C ALA A 22 11.51 1.94 7.66
N ALA A 23 10.66 1.13 8.29
CA ALA A 23 9.80 0.20 7.55
C ALA A 23 8.79 0.95 6.67
N ARG A 24 8.18 2.01 7.17
CA ARG A 24 7.28 2.86 6.37
C ARG A 24 8.00 3.42 5.15
N ARG A 25 9.19 3.97 5.35
CA ARG A 25 9.98 4.54 4.24
C ARG A 25 10.36 3.49 3.22
N ARG A 26 10.75 2.32 3.67
CA ARG A 26 11.09 1.22 2.76
C ARG A 26 9.88 0.81 1.91
N LEU A 27 8.71 0.70 2.53
CA LEU A 27 7.47 0.42 1.79
C LEU A 27 7.17 1.52 0.78
N MET A 28 7.35 2.77 1.16
CA MET A 28 7.13 3.90 0.25
C MET A 28 8.04 3.82 -0.97
N ASP A 29 9.31 3.51 -0.79
CA ASP A 29 10.27 3.34 -1.89
C ASP A 29 9.87 2.18 -2.81
N ILE A 30 9.48 1.05 -2.23
CA ILE A 30 9.04 -0.12 -2.99
C ILE A 30 7.82 0.22 -3.86
N LEU A 31 6.84 0.91 -3.28
CA LEU A 31 5.62 1.29 -4.00
C LEU A 31 5.88 2.32 -5.09
N CYS A 32 6.80 3.26 -4.86
CA CYS A 32 7.18 4.22 -5.90
C CYS A 32 7.79 3.53 -7.11
N ASN A 33 8.70 2.58 -6.87
CA ASN A 33 9.31 1.82 -7.96
C ASN A 33 8.28 0.97 -8.70
N TYR A 34 7.43 0.29 -7.97
CA TYR A 34 6.36 -0.52 -8.55
C TYR A 34 5.43 0.33 -9.41
N ALA A 35 4.97 1.45 -8.86
CA ALA A 35 4.02 2.34 -9.53
C ALA A 35 4.62 2.97 -10.79
N GLY A 36 5.89 3.33 -10.74
CA GLY A 36 6.59 3.87 -11.90
C GLY A 36 6.67 2.86 -13.04
N TYR A 37 6.94 1.61 -12.71
CA TYR A 37 7.03 0.53 -13.70
C TYR A 37 5.65 0.15 -14.26
N ARG A 38 4.66 0.00 -13.40
CA ARG A 38 3.29 -0.38 -13.78
C ARG A 38 2.42 0.79 -14.25
N LYS A 39 2.92 2.01 -14.10
CA LYS A 39 2.20 3.24 -14.48
C LYS A 39 0.83 3.33 -13.80
N CYS A 40 0.82 3.14 -12.49
CA CYS A 40 -0.37 3.31 -11.67
C CYS A 40 -0.16 4.40 -10.62
N VAL A 41 -1.22 4.81 -9.96
CA VAL A 41 -1.16 5.80 -8.88
C VAL A 41 -1.39 5.08 -7.56
N PRO A 42 -0.33 4.91 -6.74
CA PRO A 42 -0.47 4.25 -5.46
C PRO A 42 -0.96 5.23 -4.39
N ILE A 43 -1.83 4.73 -3.53
CA ILE A 43 -2.30 5.46 -2.36
C ILE A 43 -2.03 4.57 -1.14
N LEU A 44 -1.16 5.03 -0.26
CA LEU A 44 -0.76 4.31 0.94
C LEU A 44 -1.44 4.94 2.15
N VAL A 45 -2.19 4.14 2.90
CA VAL A 45 -2.98 4.63 4.02
C VAL A 45 -2.48 4.03 5.33
N PHE A 46 -2.21 4.89 6.30
CA PHE A 46 -1.80 4.48 7.64
C PHE A 46 -2.78 4.99 8.69
N ASP A 47 -3.04 4.18 9.71
CA ASP A 47 -3.78 4.64 10.89
C ASP A 47 -2.98 5.67 11.65
N ALA A 48 -3.56 6.85 11.85
CA ALA A 48 -2.88 7.99 12.45
C ALA A 48 -2.46 7.73 13.91
N TYR A 49 -3.23 6.95 14.66
CA TYR A 49 -2.91 6.73 16.08
C TYR A 49 -1.60 5.99 16.28
N ARG A 50 -1.08 5.32 15.26
CA ARG A 50 0.21 4.63 15.31
C ARG A 50 1.39 5.53 14.90
N VAL A 51 1.10 6.72 14.39
CA VAL A 51 2.13 7.64 13.91
C VAL A 51 2.19 8.83 14.84
N LYS A 52 3.09 8.75 15.84
CA LYS A 52 3.27 9.84 16.78
C LYS A 52 3.81 11.08 16.06
N GLY A 53 3.18 12.21 16.34
CA GLY A 53 3.64 13.49 15.82
C GLY A 53 3.36 13.71 14.35
N ALA A 54 2.50 12.90 13.74
CA ALA A 54 2.07 13.15 12.37
C ALA A 54 1.19 14.39 12.36
N GLY A 55 1.80 15.54 12.13
CA GLY A 55 1.07 16.79 11.96
C GLY A 55 0.44 16.96 10.61
N ARG A 56 0.58 15.95 9.73
CA ARG A 56 0.05 16.01 8.36
C ARG A 56 -0.89 14.85 8.14
N GLU A 57 -2.06 15.16 7.59
CA GLU A 57 -3.05 14.17 7.20
C GLU A 57 -2.71 13.53 5.86
N GLN A 58 -1.92 14.22 5.03
CA GLN A 58 -1.56 13.77 3.69
C GLN A 58 -0.19 14.30 3.29
N GLU A 59 0.61 13.46 2.65
CA GLU A 59 1.85 13.89 2.02
C GLU A 59 2.02 13.18 0.68
N THR A 60 2.83 13.78 -0.20
CA THR A 60 3.18 13.20 -1.50
C THR A 60 4.65 12.86 -1.50
N TRP A 61 4.97 11.62 -1.86
CA TRP A 61 6.32 11.10 -1.98
C TRP A 61 6.52 10.62 -3.42
N HIS A 62 7.16 11.44 -4.26
CA HIS A 62 7.25 11.19 -5.70
C HIS A 62 5.84 11.00 -6.30
N ASN A 63 5.51 9.84 -6.83
CA ASN A 63 4.19 9.55 -7.39
C ASN A 63 3.25 8.85 -6.41
N LEU A 64 3.67 8.70 -5.16
CA LEU A 64 2.92 8.03 -4.12
C LEU A 64 2.18 9.05 -3.25
N HIS A 65 0.90 8.81 -3.01
CA HIS A 65 0.12 9.57 -2.04
C HIS A 65 0.08 8.81 -0.73
N VAL A 66 0.56 9.44 0.35
CA VAL A 66 0.54 8.84 1.68
C VAL A 66 -0.50 9.57 2.51
N ILE A 67 -1.43 8.82 3.08
CA ILE A 67 -2.53 9.37 3.87
C ILE A 67 -2.47 8.80 5.27
N TYR A 68 -2.55 9.69 6.26
CA TYR A 68 -2.68 9.34 7.67
C TYR A 68 -4.11 9.64 8.07
N THR A 69 -4.85 8.63 8.50
CA THR A 69 -6.25 8.82 8.85
C THR A 69 -6.40 9.66 10.11
N ARG A 70 -7.55 10.28 10.26
CA ARG A 70 -7.86 11.03 11.46
C ARG A 70 -8.12 10.07 12.62
N GLU A 71 -8.00 10.58 13.84
CA GLU A 71 -8.14 9.80 15.06
C GLU A 71 -9.45 9.00 15.12
N ALA A 72 -10.53 9.55 14.59
CA ALA A 72 -11.84 8.91 14.61
C ALA A 72 -12.11 8.01 13.41
N GLU A 73 -11.16 7.89 12.47
CA GLU A 73 -11.33 7.11 11.25
C GLU A 73 -10.21 6.07 11.14
N THR A 74 -10.59 4.82 10.91
CA THR A 74 -9.61 3.76 10.66
C THR A 74 -9.14 3.78 9.21
N ALA A 75 -8.00 3.15 8.93
CA ALA A 75 -7.53 2.99 7.57
C ALA A 75 -8.55 2.25 6.71
N ASP A 76 -9.19 1.20 7.25
CA ASP A 76 -10.21 0.44 6.53
C ASP A 76 -11.40 1.29 6.13
N MET A 77 -11.87 2.15 7.04
CA MET A 77 -12.98 3.07 6.76
C MET A 77 -12.62 4.06 5.66
N PHE A 78 -11.42 4.61 5.72
CA PHE A 78 -10.92 5.53 4.68
C PHE A 78 -10.83 4.83 3.34
N ILE A 79 -10.23 3.63 3.31
CA ILE A 79 -10.03 2.86 2.07
C ILE A 79 -11.39 2.52 1.45
N GLU A 80 -12.35 2.09 2.24
CA GLU A 80 -13.69 1.79 1.75
C GLU A 80 -14.34 3.01 1.10
N ARG A 81 -14.30 4.15 1.77
CA ARG A 81 -14.87 5.39 1.26
C ARG A 81 -14.16 5.86 -0.02
N ALA A 82 -12.83 5.89 0.00
CA ALA A 82 -12.04 6.30 -1.15
C ALA A 82 -12.25 5.37 -2.34
N THR A 83 -12.30 4.07 -2.11
CA THR A 83 -12.52 3.07 -3.15
C THR A 83 -13.89 3.26 -3.80
N HIS A 84 -14.92 3.48 -2.98
CA HIS A 84 -16.27 3.72 -3.49
C HIS A 84 -16.30 4.92 -4.44
N GLU A 85 -15.61 5.98 -4.08
CA GLU A 85 -15.56 7.21 -4.88
C GLU A 85 -14.71 7.03 -6.14
N LEU A 86 -13.51 6.46 -5.99
CA LEU A 86 -12.57 6.32 -7.10
C LEU A 86 -13.02 5.29 -8.14
N ALA A 87 -13.73 4.24 -7.73
CA ALA A 87 -14.15 3.18 -8.64
C ALA A 87 -15.19 3.65 -9.67
N LYS A 88 -15.79 4.81 -9.47
CA LYS A 88 -16.72 5.41 -10.46
C LYS A 88 -16.02 5.73 -11.78
N ASP A 89 -14.76 6.16 -11.72
CA ASP A 89 -14.01 6.63 -12.88
C ASP A 89 -12.69 5.92 -13.12
N HIS A 90 -12.27 5.06 -12.19
CA HIS A 90 -10.95 4.42 -12.23
C HIS A 90 -11.04 2.94 -11.91
N ARG A 91 -10.05 2.19 -12.40
CA ARG A 91 -9.84 0.82 -11.96
C ARG A 91 -9.09 0.87 -10.64
N VAL A 92 -9.69 0.30 -9.59
CA VAL A 92 -9.12 0.34 -8.25
C VAL A 92 -8.79 -1.07 -7.79
N ARG A 93 -7.58 -1.23 -7.25
CA ARG A 93 -7.16 -2.44 -6.56
C ARG A 93 -6.86 -2.09 -5.12
N VAL A 94 -7.39 -2.88 -4.19
CA VAL A 94 -7.18 -2.68 -2.77
C VAL A 94 -6.35 -3.82 -2.23
N VAL A 95 -5.25 -3.49 -1.56
CA VAL A 95 -4.40 -4.47 -0.90
C VAL A 95 -4.80 -4.56 0.57
N SER A 96 -5.12 -5.74 1.03
CA SER A 96 -5.61 -5.98 2.37
C SER A 96 -4.92 -7.21 2.96
N SER A 97 -4.71 -7.21 4.28
CA SER A 97 -4.11 -8.35 4.98
C SER A 97 -5.10 -9.40 5.40
N ASP A 98 -6.39 -9.12 5.28
CA ASP A 98 -7.41 -10.06 5.75
C ASP A 98 -7.25 -11.40 5.04
N GLY A 99 -7.44 -12.48 5.81
CA GLY A 99 -7.13 -13.84 5.43
C GLY A 99 -7.83 -14.41 4.20
N ALA A 100 -8.53 -13.60 3.45
CA ALA A 100 -9.04 -14.00 2.15
C ALA A 100 -7.87 -13.97 1.16
N GLU A 101 -7.29 -15.11 0.88
CA GLU A 101 -6.22 -15.24 -0.10
C GLU A 101 -6.73 -15.10 -1.53
N GLN A 102 -8.02 -14.89 -1.69
CA GLN A 102 -8.68 -14.81 -2.97
C GLN A 102 -8.83 -13.37 -3.41
N ILE A 103 -8.71 -13.16 -4.72
CA ILE A 103 -9.07 -11.87 -5.32
C ILE A 103 -10.59 -11.75 -5.25
N ILE A 104 -11.07 -10.73 -4.58
CA ILE A 104 -12.50 -10.48 -4.41
C ILE A 104 -12.87 -9.24 -5.19
N ILE A 105 -13.92 -9.34 -5.99
CA ILE A 105 -14.51 -8.17 -6.65
C ILE A 105 -15.47 -7.56 -5.64
N LEU A 106 -15.18 -6.33 -5.23
CA LEU A 106 -16.04 -5.61 -4.30
C LEU A 106 -17.29 -5.11 -5.00
N GLY A 107 -18.32 -4.79 -4.21
CA GLY A 107 -19.60 -4.35 -4.75
C GLY A 107 -19.55 -3.11 -5.66
N ASN A 108 -18.49 -2.32 -5.55
CA ASN A 108 -18.23 -1.15 -6.38
C ASN A 108 -17.35 -1.45 -7.60
N GLY A 109 -16.99 -2.71 -7.85
CA GLY A 109 -16.15 -3.12 -8.97
C GLY A 109 -14.66 -3.12 -8.70
N ALA A 110 -14.20 -2.69 -7.53
CA ALA A 110 -12.79 -2.74 -7.16
C ALA A 110 -12.34 -4.17 -6.90
N LEU A 111 -11.07 -4.46 -7.20
CA LEU A 111 -10.46 -5.76 -6.91
C LEU A 111 -9.73 -5.71 -5.58
N ARG A 112 -9.89 -6.74 -4.78
CA ARG A 112 -9.18 -6.90 -3.52
C ARG A 112 -8.12 -7.97 -3.66
N VAL A 113 -6.90 -7.66 -3.22
CA VAL A 113 -5.73 -8.53 -3.30
C VAL A 113 -5.12 -8.65 -1.90
N SER A 114 -4.71 -9.85 -1.49
CA SER A 114 -4.04 -10.00 -0.21
C SER A 114 -2.65 -9.37 -0.23
N ALA A 115 -2.13 -9.00 0.94
CA ALA A 115 -0.78 -8.45 1.07
C ALA A 115 0.28 -9.41 0.52
N ARG A 116 0.11 -10.70 0.72
CA ARG A 116 1.06 -11.71 0.23
C ARG A 116 0.99 -11.87 -1.29
N ALA A 117 -0.21 -11.85 -1.87
CA ALA A 117 -0.34 -11.90 -3.33
C ALA A 117 0.27 -10.66 -3.96
N PHE A 118 0.09 -9.51 -3.34
CA PHE A 118 0.70 -8.28 -3.81
C PHE A 118 2.22 -8.30 -3.68
N GLU A 119 2.75 -8.89 -2.61
CA GLU A 119 4.20 -9.07 -2.46
C GLU A 119 4.78 -9.87 -3.63
N ARG A 120 4.15 -10.96 -4.01
CA ARG A 120 4.61 -11.76 -5.14
C ARG A 120 4.64 -10.94 -6.43
N GLU A 121 3.62 -10.13 -6.65
CA GLU A 121 3.55 -9.24 -7.81
C GLU A 121 4.68 -8.21 -7.80
N VAL A 122 4.92 -7.59 -6.65
CA VAL A 122 6.01 -6.61 -6.47
C VAL A 122 7.37 -7.26 -6.73
N ARG A 123 7.60 -8.45 -6.18
CA ARG A 123 8.88 -9.16 -6.40
C ARG A 123 9.08 -9.55 -7.86
N ALA A 124 8.00 -9.91 -8.55
CA ALA A 124 8.05 -10.19 -9.98
C ALA A 124 8.43 -8.94 -10.78
N VAL A 125 7.85 -7.79 -10.44
CA VAL A 125 8.20 -6.51 -11.07
C VAL A 125 9.66 -6.14 -10.81
N GLU A 126 10.14 -6.30 -9.58
CA GLU A 126 11.54 -6.04 -9.25
C GLU A 126 12.49 -6.92 -10.08
N ALA A 127 12.13 -8.19 -10.28
CA ALA A 127 12.92 -9.10 -11.10
C ALA A 127 12.92 -8.66 -12.58
N GLU A 128 11.80 -8.22 -13.10
CA GLU A 128 11.70 -7.70 -14.48
C GLU A 128 12.57 -6.45 -14.65
N ILE A 129 12.57 -5.55 -13.67
CA ILE A 129 13.39 -4.34 -13.71
C ILE A 129 14.88 -4.72 -13.74
N ARG A 130 15.31 -5.64 -12.89
CA ARG A 130 16.70 -6.09 -12.86
C ARG A 130 17.12 -6.73 -14.18
N GLU A 131 16.27 -7.58 -14.73
CA GLU A 131 16.53 -8.20 -16.02
C GLU A 131 16.71 -7.16 -17.12
N PHE A 132 15.87 -6.13 -17.13
CA PHE A 132 15.97 -5.04 -18.08
C PHE A 132 17.30 -4.28 -17.92
N LEU A 133 17.72 -4.02 -16.68
CA LEU A 133 18.95 -3.28 -16.40
C LEU A 133 20.22 -4.09 -16.75
N ASP A 134 20.12 -5.41 -16.73
CA ASP A 134 21.26 -6.30 -17.02
C ASP A 134 21.46 -6.55 -18.53
N GLN A 135 20.61 -6.02 -19.37
CA GLN A 135 20.72 -6.15 -20.83
C GLN A 135 21.81 -5.24 -21.40
#